data_b54388054846bd9bd373d1cfe8867f2b
#
_entry.id   b54388054846bd9bd373d1cfe8867f2b
#
_cell.length_a   1.000
_cell.length_b   1.000
_cell.length_c   1.000
_cell.angle_alpha   90.00
_cell.angle_beta   90.00
_cell.angle_gamma   90.00
#
_symmetry.space_group_name_H-M   'P 1'
#
loop_
_entity.id
_entity.type
_entity.pdbx_description
1 polymer ?
#
loop_
_entity_poly.entity_id
_entity_poly.type
_entity_poly.pdbx_seq_one_letter_code
_entity_poly.pdbx_strand_id
1 'polypeptide(L)'
;MQSAVRTPLVNPAKLTYLFRKQFELCKVGPGQTVAVVSDLGTRPEYIQAAFAAAEEMGFDIYDMRVNSIPGWTKVGVPTIGQCKGTLDALMAADMILIFHIPLFAAWLKKVMNNGVRVQMVIDSPDDLFNLQSPPGLKEAVMYAHDMYEKTNSIHVTSKAGTDLTYTRGEYPVMSQYGIADEPGHFDHWGVGLLHTFPDEGSATGTVVIMPGDIIILPYCRYVQDKIHLEIENGHVTSIEGGLDAMLMRDWLAEGKTSAEDMDPYAVSHLGWGMNPQCRWDNIALNGDVPEHNRAAARSFPGNFLFSTGPNSQGGGKRTTRGHYDVPMRNCTVALDGKVVVEDGRLVDPKMIVPRQAR
;
A
#
# COMPACT_ATOMS: atom_id res chain seq x y z
N MET A 1 24.14 -8.15 -11.98
CA MET A 1 24.43 -9.59 -11.81
C MET A 1 24.53 -9.85 -10.32
N GLN A 2 23.52 -10.43 -9.70
CA GLN A 2 23.64 -10.93 -8.34
C GLN A 2 24.64 -12.08 -8.35
N SER A 3 25.64 -11.99 -7.48
CA SER A 3 26.63 -13.05 -7.31
C SER A 3 25.90 -14.35 -6.92
N ALA A 4 25.97 -15.37 -7.75
CA ALA A 4 25.42 -16.70 -7.49
C ALA A 4 26.09 -17.42 -6.28
N VAL A 5 26.98 -16.74 -5.56
CA VAL A 5 27.82 -17.31 -4.49
C VAL A 5 27.24 -17.08 -3.10
N ARG A 6 26.25 -16.20 -2.92
CA ARG A 6 25.62 -15.97 -1.60
C ARG A 6 24.10 -15.91 -1.69
N THR A 7 23.46 -16.88 -1.06
CA THR A 7 22.04 -16.73 -0.67
C THR A 7 21.98 -15.66 0.41
N PRO A 8 21.03 -14.71 0.37
CA PRO A 8 20.81 -13.78 1.48
C PRO A 8 20.54 -14.61 2.74
N LEU A 9 21.50 -14.63 3.65
CA LEU A 9 21.34 -15.34 4.92
C LEU A 9 20.50 -14.47 5.84
N VAL A 10 19.29 -14.88 6.08
CA VAL A 10 18.46 -14.32 7.13
C VAL A 10 19.05 -14.73 8.48
N ASN A 11 19.44 -13.76 9.29
CA ASN A 11 19.85 -14.02 10.67
C ASN A 11 18.59 -14.22 11.54
N PRO A 12 18.29 -15.45 12.05
CA PRO A 12 17.04 -15.70 12.78
C PRO A 12 16.90 -14.82 14.03
N ALA A 13 17.99 -14.62 14.79
CA ALA A 13 17.95 -13.78 15.99
C ALA A 13 17.61 -12.31 15.66
N LYS A 14 18.19 -11.79 14.57
CA LYS A 14 17.89 -10.44 14.08
C LYS A 14 16.42 -10.33 13.65
N LEU A 15 15.91 -11.35 12.96
CA LEU A 15 14.53 -11.38 12.50
C LEU A 15 13.55 -11.46 13.67
N THR A 16 13.78 -12.32 14.67
CA THR A 16 12.98 -12.39 15.91
C THR A 16 12.96 -11.03 16.62
N TYR A 17 14.12 -10.37 16.75
CA TYR A 17 14.20 -9.04 17.33
C TYR A 17 13.33 -8.01 16.55
N LEU A 18 13.31 -8.08 15.21
CA LEU A 18 12.50 -7.18 14.38
C LEU A 18 11.00 -7.41 14.61
N PHE A 19 10.54 -8.66 14.62
CA PHE A 19 9.14 -8.99 14.88
C PHE A 19 8.72 -8.57 16.29
N ARG A 20 9.57 -8.82 17.29
CA ARG A 20 9.32 -8.33 18.66
C ARG A 20 9.14 -6.81 18.69
N LYS A 21 10.03 -6.05 18.05
CA LYS A 21 9.91 -4.61 17.95
C LYS A 21 8.63 -4.15 17.24
N GLN A 22 8.24 -4.84 16.17
CA GLN A 22 6.99 -4.53 15.48
C GLN A 22 5.77 -4.81 16.35
N PHE A 23 5.74 -5.92 17.07
CA PHE A 23 4.67 -6.23 18.02
C PHE A 23 4.60 -5.20 19.17
N GLU A 24 5.75 -4.77 19.72
CA GLU A 24 5.81 -3.69 20.71
C GLU A 24 5.18 -2.39 20.15
N LEU A 25 5.53 -1.99 18.92
CA LEU A 25 4.95 -0.83 18.25
C LEU A 25 3.45 -1.00 18.00
N CYS A 26 3.01 -2.18 17.62
CA CYS A 26 1.58 -2.52 17.48
C CYS A 26 0.85 -2.70 18.82
N LYS A 27 1.51 -2.46 19.96
CA LYS A 27 0.92 -2.59 21.30
C LYS A 27 0.40 -4.02 21.58
N VAL A 28 1.07 -5.04 21.06
CA VAL A 28 0.76 -6.44 21.38
C VAL A 28 1.48 -6.85 22.67
N GLY A 29 0.80 -7.58 23.54
CA GLY A 29 1.35 -8.02 24.81
C GLY A 29 0.54 -9.13 25.47
N PRO A 30 0.90 -9.52 26.72
CA PRO A 30 0.25 -10.61 27.46
C PRO A 30 -1.28 -10.46 27.50
N GLY A 31 -1.98 -11.60 27.32
CA GLY A 31 -3.43 -11.66 27.29
C GLY A 31 -4.06 -11.34 25.93
N GLN A 32 -3.26 -11.03 24.90
CA GLN A 32 -3.74 -10.86 23.53
C GLN A 32 -3.42 -12.08 22.67
N THR A 33 -4.17 -12.24 21.58
CA THR A 33 -4.00 -13.30 20.60
C THR A 33 -3.67 -12.72 19.23
N VAL A 34 -2.60 -13.21 18.60
CA VAL A 34 -2.24 -12.87 17.23
C VAL A 34 -2.54 -14.04 16.30
N ALA A 35 -3.31 -13.80 15.26
CA ALA A 35 -3.53 -14.75 14.17
C ALA A 35 -2.52 -14.49 13.05
N VAL A 36 -1.61 -15.41 12.79
CA VAL A 36 -0.79 -15.41 11.59
C VAL A 36 -1.61 -15.95 10.43
N VAL A 37 -1.62 -15.27 9.28
CA VAL A 37 -2.20 -15.79 8.04
C VAL A 37 -1.10 -16.03 7.03
N SER A 38 -0.82 -17.29 6.76
CA SER A 38 0.25 -17.74 5.86
C SER A 38 -0.28 -18.59 4.72
N ASP A 39 0.54 -18.79 3.68
CA ASP A 39 0.31 -19.75 2.60
C ASP A 39 1.60 -20.52 2.28
N LEU A 40 1.61 -21.32 1.21
CA LEU A 40 2.81 -22.07 0.79
C LEU A 40 3.94 -21.19 0.27
N GLY A 41 3.64 -19.96 -0.14
CA GLY A 41 4.64 -18.96 -0.58
C GLY A 41 5.23 -18.16 0.57
N THR A 42 4.66 -18.23 1.76
CA THR A 42 5.15 -17.50 2.93
C THR A 42 6.52 -18.01 3.36
N ARG A 43 7.44 -17.09 3.63
CA ARG A 43 8.79 -17.42 4.16
C ARG A 43 8.66 -18.09 5.52
N PRO A 44 9.13 -19.35 5.69
CA PRO A 44 9.03 -20.05 6.96
C PRO A 44 9.70 -19.33 8.13
N GLU A 45 10.80 -18.62 7.84
CA GLU A 45 11.55 -17.83 8.83
C GLU A 45 10.74 -16.66 9.42
N TYR A 46 9.75 -16.12 8.69
CA TYR A 46 8.86 -15.09 9.21
C TYR A 46 7.89 -15.65 10.25
N ILE A 47 7.32 -16.82 9.96
CA ILE A 47 6.44 -17.51 10.90
C ILE A 47 7.23 -17.88 12.16
N GLN A 48 8.42 -18.46 12.01
CA GLN A 48 9.29 -18.82 13.13
C GLN A 48 9.66 -17.61 13.98
N ALA A 49 10.01 -16.48 13.35
CA ALA A 49 10.35 -15.25 14.05
C ALA A 49 9.16 -14.65 14.80
N ALA A 50 7.96 -14.70 14.22
CA ALA A 50 6.74 -14.23 14.88
C ALA A 50 6.41 -15.08 16.11
N PHE A 51 6.51 -16.39 16.02
CA PHE A 51 6.28 -17.31 17.15
C PHE A 51 7.34 -17.14 18.24
N ALA A 52 8.62 -17.03 17.89
CA ALA A 52 9.68 -16.79 18.86
C ALA A 52 9.50 -15.43 19.59
N ALA A 53 9.09 -14.40 18.88
CA ALA A 53 8.79 -13.11 19.48
C ALA A 53 7.56 -13.18 20.43
N ALA A 54 6.53 -13.96 20.06
CA ALA A 54 5.37 -14.18 20.91
C ALA A 54 5.72 -14.89 22.22
N GLU A 55 6.58 -15.91 22.16
CA GLU A 55 7.09 -16.62 23.34
C GLU A 55 7.86 -15.67 24.27
N GLU A 56 8.75 -14.83 23.70
CA GLU A 56 9.51 -13.85 24.47
C GLU A 56 8.61 -12.78 25.13
N MET A 57 7.52 -12.39 24.46
CA MET A 57 6.60 -11.33 24.91
C MET A 57 5.41 -11.84 25.74
N GLY A 58 5.17 -13.16 25.75
CA GLY A 58 4.14 -13.82 26.56
C GLY A 58 2.70 -13.58 26.07
N PHE A 59 2.47 -13.56 24.78
CA PHE A 59 1.13 -13.50 24.17
C PHE A 59 0.82 -14.75 23.35
N ASP A 60 -0.48 -15.03 23.13
CA ASP A 60 -0.91 -16.17 22.34
C ASP A 60 -0.78 -15.92 20.83
N ILE A 61 -0.34 -16.94 20.09
CA ILE A 61 -0.20 -16.88 18.64
C ILE A 61 -0.58 -18.21 17.98
N TYR A 62 -1.24 -18.14 16.83
CA TYR A 62 -1.49 -19.34 16.00
C TYR A 62 -1.28 -19.02 14.52
N ASP A 63 -0.98 -20.04 13.70
CA ASP A 63 -0.84 -19.94 12.24
C ASP A 63 -2.07 -20.55 11.54
N MET A 64 -2.78 -19.73 10.77
CA MET A 64 -3.81 -20.16 9.85
C MET A 64 -3.22 -20.23 8.45
N ARG A 65 -2.84 -21.42 8.03
CA ARG A 65 -2.32 -21.64 6.68
C ARG A 65 -3.46 -21.81 5.69
N VAL A 66 -3.54 -20.91 4.73
CA VAL A 66 -4.53 -20.94 3.65
C VAL A 66 -3.92 -21.52 2.37
N ASN A 67 -4.76 -21.86 1.40
CA ASN A 67 -4.29 -22.27 0.07
C ASN A 67 -3.46 -21.16 -0.58
N SER A 68 -2.49 -21.54 -1.39
CA SER A 68 -1.67 -20.60 -2.14
C SER A 68 -2.50 -19.57 -2.88
N ILE A 69 -2.13 -18.32 -2.74
CA ILE A 69 -2.82 -17.20 -3.35
C ILE A 69 -2.28 -17.01 -4.76
N PRO A 70 -3.13 -17.15 -5.79
CA PRO A 70 -2.67 -16.99 -7.15
C PRO A 70 -2.28 -15.53 -7.42
N GLY A 71 -1.01 -15.33 -7.68
CA GLY A 71 -0.48 -14.10 -8.25
C GLY A 71 -0.45 -12.89 -7.28
N TRP A 72 0.72 -12.39 -7.03
CA TRP A 72 1.01 -11.18 -6.25
C TRP A 72 0.29 -9.93 -6.73
N THR A 73 -0.18 -9.95 -7.96
CA THR A 73 -0.73 -8.81 -8.68
C THR A 73 -2.24 -8.68 -8.58
N LYS A 74 -2.92 -9.69 -8.01
CA LYS A 74 -4.39 -9.70 -7.93
C LYS A 74 -4.86 -9.24 -6.57
N VAL A 75 -5.62 -8.17 -6.54
CA VAL A 75 -6.32 -7.66 -5.35
C VAL A 75 -7.73 -8.28 -5.25
N GLY A 76 -8.35 -8.19 -4.07
CA GLY A 76 -9.72 -8.68 -3.86
C GLY A 76 -9.85 -10.22 -3.89
N VAL A 77 -8.75 -10.97 -3.71
CA VAL A 77 -8.77 -12.44 -3.78
C VAL A 77 -9.46 -13.02 -2.54
N PRO A 78 -10.51 -13.83 -2.68
CA PRO A 78 -11.25 -14.39 -1.56
C PRO A 78 -10.56 -15.63 -0.99
N THR A 79 -9.40 -15.45 -0.35
CA THR A 79 -8.64 -16.55 0.27
C THR A 79 -9.18 -16.98 1.62
N ILE A 80 -9.90 -16.08 2.28
CA ILE A 80 -10.47 -16.29 3.61
C ILE A 80 -11.99 -16.06 3.54
N GLY A 81 -12.72 -16.74 4.41
CA GLY A 81 -14.18 -16.65 4.45
C GLY A 81 -14.91 -17.58 3.47
N GLN A 82 -14.18 -18.44 2.76
CA GLN A 82 -14.77 -19.57 2.02
C GLN A 82 -15.37 -20.61 2.98
N CYS A 83 -14.79 -20.72 4.16
CA CYS A 83 -15.29 -21.50 5.29
C CYS A 83 -15.59 -20.52 6.45
N LYS A 84 -16.77 -20.64 7.05
CA LYS A 84 -17.19 -19.77 8.16
C LYS A 84 -16.17 -19.79 9.31
N GLY A 85 -15.63 -20.97 9.67
CA GLY A 85 -14.68 -21.11 10.76
C GLY A 85 -13.38 -20.32 10.56
N THR A 86 -12.92 -20.08 9.33
CA THR A 86 -11.72 -19.28 9.08
C THR A 86 -11.94 -17.81 9.43
N LEU A 87 -13.09 -17.26 9.09
CA LEU A 87 -13.42 -15.88 9.41
C LEU A 87 -13.68 -15.70 10.90
N ASP A 88 -14.40 -16.62 11.53
CA ASP A 88 -14.71 -16.56 12.96
C ASP A 88 -13.41 -16.61 13.80
N ALA A 89 -12.44 -17.47 13.43
CA ALA A 89 -11.15 -17.54 14.08
C ALA A 89 -10.34 -16.23 13.98
N LEU A 90 -10.37 -15.58 12.82
CA LEU A 90 -9.71 -14.29 12.64
C LEU A 90 -10.39 -13.16 13.41
N MET A 91 -11.73 -13.17 13.49
CA MET A 91 -12.48 -12.18 14.28
C MET A 91 -12.32 -12.36 15.80
N ALA A 92 -11.87 -13.52 16.25
CA ALA A 92 -11.58 -13.79 17.67
C ALA A 92 -10.18 -13.34 18.11
N ALA A 93 -9.30 -12.98 17.16
CA ALA A 93 -7.96 -12.46 17.46
C ALA A 93 -7.97 -10.95 17.72
N ASP A 94 -6.99 -10.47 18.48
CA ASP A 94 -6.76 -9.03 18.70
C ASP A 94 -6.02 -8.40 17.52
N MET A 95 -5.19 -9.20 16.83
CA MET A 95 -4.40 -8.75 15.70
C MET A 95 -4.22 -9.90 14.69
N ILE A 96 -4.20 -9.55 13.41
CA ILE A 96 -3.81 -10.42 12.31
C ILE A 96 -2.44 -9.97 11.79
N LEU A 97 -1.50 -10.90 11.70
CA LEU A 97 -0.24 -10.76 10.98
C LEU A 97 -0.36 -11.51 9.66
N ILE A 98 -0.37 -10.79 8.53
CA ILE A 98 -0.65 -11.38 7.23
C ILE A 98 0.54 -11.27 6.27
N PHE A 99 0.91 -12.39 5.65
CA PHE A 99 2.06 -12.49 4.75
C PHE A 99 1.71 -12.49 3.26
N HIS A 100 0.55 -11.97 2.92
CA HIS A 100 0.11 -11.75 1.54
C HIS A 100 -0.71 -10.46 1.44
N ILE A 101 -1.07 -10.04 0.22
CA ILE A 101 -1.83 -8.80 -0.02
C ILE A 101 -3.33 -9.05 0.18
N PRO A 102 -3.95 -8.56 1.28
CA PRO A 102 -5.38 -8.72 1.54
C PRO A 102 -6.24 -7.58 0.96
N LEU A 103 -5.64 -6.63 0.25
CA LEU A 103 -6.29 -5.41 -0.20
C LEU A 103 -7.56 -5.71 -1.02
N PHE A 104 -8.62 -4.95 -0.77
CA PHE A 104 -9.94 -5.06 -1.39
C PHE A 104 -10.65 -6.40 -1.18
N ALA A 105 -10.15 -7.29 -0.34
CA ALA A 105 -10.84 -8.52 0.02
C ALA A 105 -12.01 -8.23 0.97
N ALA A 106 -13.19 -8.79 0.70
CA ALA A 106 -14.39 -8.53 1.48
C ALA A 106 -14.26 -8.93 2.98
N TRP A 107 -13.45 -9.95 3.27
CA TRP A 107 -13.21 -10.39 4.65
C TRP A 107 -12.39 -9.38 5.46
N LEU A 108 -11.45 -8.66 4.83
CA LEU A 108 -10.60 -7.67 5.51
C LEU A 108 -11.45 -6.61 6.20
N LYS A 109 -12.42 -6.03 5.48
CA LYS A 109 -13.32 -5.03 6.05
C LYS A 109 -14.13 -5.57 7.24
N LYS A 110 -14.55 -6.85 7.17
CA LYS A 110 -15.31 -7.49 8.27
C LYS A 110 -14.48 -7.60 9.55
N VAL A 111 -13.23 -8.05 9.47
CA VAL A 111 -12.36 -8.18 10.64
C VAL A 111 -11.98 -6.82 11.21
N MET A 112 -11.70 -5.83 10.37
CA MET A 112 -11.41 -4.45 10.79
C MET A 112 -12.62 -3.82 11.50
N ASN A 113 -13.82 -3.97 10.96
CA ASN A 113 -15.06 -3.47 11.60
C ASN A 113 -15.34 -4.14 12.96
N ASN A 114 -14.80 -5.34 13.18
CA ASN A 114 -14.84 -6.03 14.47
C ASN A 114 -13.74 -5.57 15.45
N GLY A 115 -12.94 -4.56 15.07
CA GLY A 115 -11.87 -4.02 15.89
C GLY A 115 -10.53 -4.77 15.78
N VAL A 116 -10.43 -5.82 14.96
CA VAL A 116 -9.19 -6.57 14.78
C VAL A 116 -8.18 -5.71 14.00
N ARG A 117 -6.97 -5.59 14.54
CA ARG A 117 -5.85 -4.90 13.89
C ARG A 117 -5.24 -5.81 12.83
N VAL A 118 -4.80 -5.25 11.71
CA VAL A 118 -4.22 -6.06 10.64
C VAL A 118 -2.88 -5.49 10.20
N GLN A 119 -1.80 -6.24 10.41
CA GLN A 119 -0.45 -5.88 9.98
C GLN A 119 -0.04 -6.74 8.80
N MET A 120 0.11 -6.13 7.64
CA MET A 120 0.62 -6.79 6.45
C MET A 120 2.15 -6.74 6.43
N VAL A 121 2.78 -7.87 6.08
CA VAL A 121 4.23 -8.06 6.01
C VAL A 121 4.56 -8.85 4.75
N ILE A 122 4.96 -8.16 3.69
CA ILE A 122 5.20 -8.76 2.38
C ILE A 122 6.56 -8.42 1.77
N ASP A 123 7.33 -7.56 2.45
CA ASP A 123 8.64 -7.14 1.97
C ASP A 123 9.76 -8.08 2.44
N SER A 124 10.93 -7.96 1.85
CA SER A 124 12.09 -8.79 2.19
C SER A 124 12.62 -8.54 3.61
N PRO A 125 13.39 -9.47 4.21
CA PRO A 125 14.00 -9.25 5.51
C PRO A 125 14.86 -7.98 5.60
N ASP A 126 15.58 -7.65 4.54
CA ASP A 126 16.40 -6.44 4.48
C ASP A 126 15.55 -5.18 4.44
N ASP A 127 14.44 -5.21 3.70
CA ASP A 127 13.49 -4.09 3.67
C ASP A 127 12.79 -3.93 5.01
N LEU A 128 12.33 -5.01 5.65
CA LEU A 128 11.72 -4.95 6.99
C LEU A 128 12.68 -4.31 8.00
N PHE A 129 13.97 -4.62 7.90
CA PHE A 129 14.99 -4.01 8.75
C PHE A 129 15.18 -2.53 8.46
N ASN A 130 15.21 -2.16 7.17
CA ASN A 130 15.50 -0.81 6.73
C ASN A 130 14.31 0.14 6.81
N LEU A 131 13.07 -0.39 6.74
CA LEU A 131 11.83 0.36 6.63
C LEU A 131 11.02 0.34 7.93
N GLN A 132 11.65 0.15 9.09
CA GLN A 132 10.95 0.31 10.36
C GLN A 132 10.38 1.72 10.46
N SER A 133 9.17 1.83 11.03
CA SER A 133 8.50 3.10 11.22
C SER A 133 9.35 4.01 12.13
N PRO A 134 9.88 5.14 11.62
CA PRO A 134 10.68 6.03 12.45
C PRO A 134 9.80 6.79 13.45
N PRO A 135 10.36 7.19 14.61
CA PRO A 135 9.66 8.07 15.54
C PRO A 135 9.15 9.35 14.84
N GLY A 136 7.93 9.75 15.15
CA GLY A 136 7.28 10.91 14.55
C GLY A 136 6.56 10.65 13.22
N LEU A 137 6.67 9.45 12.63
CA LEU A 137 6.00 9.16 11.36
C LEU A 137 4.48 9.11 11.55
N LYS A 138 3.99 8.45 12.60
CA LYS A 138 2.55 8.40 12.90
C LYS A 138 1.98 9.81 13.07
N GLU A 139 2.64 10.65 13.86
CA GLU A 139 2.23 12.02 14.12
C GLU A 139 2.19 12.87 12.85
N ALA A 140 3.20 12.72 11.99
CA ALA A 140 3.28 13.44 10.72
C ALA A 140 2.17 12.98 9.74
N VAL A 141 1.95 11.67 9.63
CA VAL A 141 0.89 11.12 8.76
C VAL A 141 -0.49 11.52 9.28
N MET A 142 -0.74 11.45 10.60
CA MET A 142 -2.03 11.86 11.18
C MET A 142 -2.27 13.36 11.07
N TYR A 143 -1.22 14.20 11.16
CA TYR A 143 -1.34 15.63 10.87
C TYR A 143 -1.77 15.88 9.41
N ALA A 144 -1.18 15.17 8.45
CA ALA A 144 -1.58 15.26 7.05
C ALA A 144 -2.98 14.68 6.81
N HIS A 145 -3.36 13.60 7.52
CA HIS A 145 -4.70 13.04 7.53
C HIS A 145 -5.74 14.09 7.91
N ASP A 146 -5.56 14.76 9.06
CA ASP A 146 -6.50 15.78 9.55
C ASP A 146 -6.65 16.97 8.60
N MET A 147 -5.59 17.29 7.87
CA MET A 147 -5.61 18.33 6.84
C MET A 147 -6.40 17.84 5.62
N TYR A 148 -6.13 16.63 5.16
CA TYR A 148 -6.79 16.05 3.99
C TYR A 148 -8.29 15.81 4.26
N GLU A 149 -8.67 15.36 5.47
CA GLU A 149 -10.08 15.18 5.88
C GLU A 149 -10.91 16.47 5.82
N LYS A 150 -10.29 17.63 6.00
CA LYS A 150 -10.94 18.95 5.95
C LYS A 150 -10.95 19.58 4.56
N THR A 151 -10.33 18.92 3.59
CA THR A 151 -10.20 19.41 2.22
C THR A 151 -11.41 18.98 1.38
N ASN A 152 -11.87 19.86 0.50
CA ASN A 152 -12.93 19.53 -0.47
C ASN A 152 -12.37 19.29 -1.88
N SER A 153 -11.40 20.09 -2.33
CA SER A 153 -10.87 20.04 -3.69
C SER A 153 -9.38 19.78 -3.70
N ILE A 154 -8.94 18.88 -4.54
CA ILE A 154 -7.54 18.56 -4.73
C ILE A 154 -7.14 18.86 -6.17
N HIS A 155 -5.99 19.50 -6.33
CA HIS A 155 -5.40 19.79 -7.61
C HIS A 155 -3.98 19.23 -7.66
N VAL A 156 -3.70 18.40 -8.66
CA VAL A 156 -2.39 17.79 -8.87
C VAL A 156 -1.83 18.22 -10.21
N THR A 157 -0.63 18.78 -10.20
CA THR A 157 0.05 19.23 -11.42
C THR A 157 1.48 18.68 -11.51
N SER A 158 2.03 18.64 -12.70
CA SER A 158 3.47 18.39 -12.90
C SER A 158 4.00 19.12 -14.15
N LYS A 159 5.30 19.36 -14.20
CA LYS A 159 5.98 19.91 -15.38
C LYS A 159 5.89 19.00 -16.61
N ALA A 160 5.58 17.72 -16.40
CA ALA A 160 5.39 16.73 -17.46
C ALA A 160 4.04 16.87 -18.18
N GLY A 161 3.10 17.63 -17.61
CA GLY A 161 1.77 17.89 -18.18
C GLY A 161 0.62 17.26 -17.38
N THR A 162 0.85 16.68 -16.21
CA THR A 162 -0.26 16.31 -15.31
C THR A 162 -1.00 17.58 -14.88
N ASP A 163 -2.32 17.55 -14.99
CA ASP A 163 -3.26 18.56 -14.52
C ASP A 163 -4.59 17.86 -14.19
N LEU A 164 -4.68 17.36 -12.96
CA LEU A 164 -5.78 16.54 -12.46
C LEU A 164 -6.47 17.24 -11.30
N THR A 165 -7.78 17.37 -11.38
CA THR A 165 -8.61 17.86 -10.28
C THR A 165 -9.61 16.80 -9.84
N TYR A 166 -9.92 16.76 -8.55
CA TYR A 166 -10.97 15.92 -7.99
C TYR A 166 -11.48 16.48 -6.66
N THR A 167 -12.68 16.08 -6.27
CA THR A 167 -13.24 16.35 -4.94
C THR A 167 -13.19 15.09 -4.06
N ARG A 168 -13.27 15.33 -2.77
CA ARG A 168 -13.38 14.29 -1.75
C ARG A 168 -14.48 14.64 -0.74
N GLY A 169 -15.10 13.65 -0.13
CA GLY A 169 -16.15 13.81 0.88
C GLY A 169 -16.95 12.54 1.06
N GLU A 170 -17.12 11.76 0.00
CA GLU A 170 -17.84 10.47 0.05
C GLU A 170 -17.07 9.37 0.76
N TYR A 171 -15.72 9.46 0.77
CA TYR A 171 -14.84 8.42 1.29
C TYR A 171 -13.88 8.96 2.35
N PRO A 172 -13.56 8.15 3.39
CA PRO A 172 -12.60 8.55 4.42
C PRO A 172 -11.18 8.68 3.86
N VAL A 173 -10.35 9.49 4.50
CA VAL A 173 -8.91 9.43 4.32
C VAL A 173 -8.39 8.19 5.05
N MET A 174 -7.58 7.40 4.37
CA MET A 174 -6.93 6.22 4.91
C MET A 174 -5.45 6.53 5.12
N SER A 175 -4.96 6.23 6.31
CA SER A 175 -3.58 6.52 6.72
C SER A 175 -2.85 5.25 7.09
N GLN A 176 -1.62 5.13 6.62
CA GLN A 176 -0.70 4.05 6.97
C GLN A 176 0.62 4.67 7.43
N TYR A 177 1.13 4.19 8.55
CA TYR A 177 2.38 4.65 9.15
C TYR A 177 3.27 3.49 9.60
N GLY A 178 3.01 2.30 9.07
CA GLY A 178 3.79 1.09 9.27
C GLY A 178 3.42 0.27 10.51
N ILE A 179 2.39 0.69 11.27
CA ILE A 179 2.09 0.13 12.59
C ILE A 179 0.56 -0.03 12.76
N ALA A 180 0.10 -1.26 12.96
CA ALA A 180 -1.31 -1.55 13.26
C ALA A 180 -1.57 -1.49 14.78
N ASP A 181 -1.62 -0.28 15.36
CA ASP A 181 -1.65 -0.06 16.81
C ASP A 181 -3.01 0.40 17.37
N GLU A 182 -4.00 0.68 16.50
CA GLU A 182 -5.34 1.09 16.90
C GLU A 182 -6.39 0.05 16.48
N PRO A 183 -7.50 -0.11 17.22
CA PRO A 183 -8.56 -1.06 16.87
C PRO A 183 -9.08 -0.86 15.44
N GLY A 184 -9.18 -1.95 14.69
CA GLY A 184 -9.63 -1.94 13.29
C GLY A 184 -8.67 -1.29 12.30
N HIS A 185 -7.46 -0.95 12.72
CA HIS A 185 -6.44 -0.35 11.84
C HIS A 185 -5.76 -1.42 10.99
N PHE A 186 -5.68 -1.16 9.67
CA PHE A 186 -4.86 -1.91 8.72
C PHE A 186 -3.59 -1.13 8.42
N ASP A 187 -2.45 -1.77 8.56
CA ASP A 187 -1.19 -1.18 8.13
C ASP A 187 -0.28 -2.17 7.41
N HIS A 188 0.67 -1.65 6.66
CA HIS A 188 1.72 -2.41 5.99
C HIS A 188 3.07 -2.02 6.57
N TRP A 189 3.82 -2.99 7.10
CA TRP A 189 5.14 -2.75 7.67
C TRP A 189 6.04 -2.05 6.65
N GLY A 190 6.60 -0.93 7.04
CA GLY A 190 7.53 -0.14 6.23
C GLY A 190 6.88 0.97 5.40
N VAL A 191 5.56 1.08 5.37
CA VAL A 191 4.91 2.19 4.67
C VAL A 191 4.82 3.44 5.54
N GLY A 192 4.54 4.58 4.91
CA GLY A 192 4.14 5.84 5.49
C GLY A 192 3.48 6.63 4.37
N LEU A 193 2.16 6.61 4.31
CA LEU A 193 1.39 7.28 3.26
C LEU A 193 -0.04 7.56 3.73
N LEU A 194 -0.71 8.45 3.02
CA LEU A 194 -2.14 8.62 3.16
C LEU A 194 -2.78 8.72 1.77
N HIS A 195 -4.03 8.30 1.69
CA HIS A 195 -4.81 8.34 0.46
C HIS A 195 -6.30 8.41 0.75
N THR A 196 -7.08 8.84 -0.22
CA THR A 196 -8.53 8.72 -0.26
C THR A 196 -8.99 8.35 -1.66
N PHE A 197 -10.25 8.03 -1.81
CA PHE A 197 -10.88 7.85 -3.13
C PHE A 197 -11.56 9.17 -3.51
N PRO A 198 -11.48 9.59 -4.79
CA PRO A 198 -12.28 10.72 -5.28
C PRO A 198 -13.78 10.45 -5.12
N ASP A 199 -14.55 11.49 -4.91
CA ASP A 199 -16.01 11.41 -5.06
C ASP A 199 -16.36 10.88 -6.45
N GLU A 200 -17.41 10.08 -6.56
CA GLU A 200 -17.76 9.42 -7.81
C GLU A 200 -17.96 10.45 -8.95
N GLY A 201 -17.27 10.25 -10.05
CA GLY A 201 -17.33 11.13 -11.21
C GLY A 201 -16.59 12.46 -11.07
N SER A 202 -15.96 12.78 -9.94
CA SER A 202 -15.36 14.10 -9.72
C SER A 202 -13.98 14.25 -10.38
N ALA A 203 -13.22 13.18 -10.57
CA ALA A 203 -11.88 13.26 -11.14
C ALA A 203 -11.94 13.62 -12.62
N THR A 204 -11.21 14.67 -13.02
CA THR A 204 -11.12 15.12 -14.42
C THR A 204 -9.77 15.77 -14.69
N GLY A 205 -9.30 15.65 -15.93
CA GLY A 205 -8.06 16.23 -16.40
C GLY A 205 -7.10 15.23 -17.01
N THR A 206 -5.81 15.52 -16.94
CA THR A 206 -4.75 14.74 -17.57
C THR A 206 -3.79 14.21 -16.53
N VAL A 207 -3.34 12.95 -16.67
CA VAL A 207 -2.25 12.37 -15.90
C VAL A 207 -1.13 11.92 -16.83
N VAL A 208 0.08 12.43 -16.60
CA VAL A 208 1.26 12.10 -17.40
C VAL A 208 2.26 11.35 -16.53
N ILE A 209 2.38 10.06 -16.75
CA ILE A 209 3.32 9.17 -16.08
C ILE A 209 4.62 9.16 -16.88
N MET A 210 5.74 9.41 -16.22
CA MET A 210 7.03 9.62 -16.87
C MET A 210 7.99 8.44 -16.68
N PRO A 211 8.94 8.25 -17.60
CA PRO A 211 10.05 7.34 -17.36
C PRO A 211 10.72 7.57 -16.00
N GLY A 212 10.87 6.48 -15.23
CA GLY A 212 11.38 6.52 -13.87
C GLY A 212 10.31 6.71 -12.78
N ASP A 213 9.05 6.96 -13.09
CA ASP A 213 7.97 6.69 -12.16
C ASP A 213 7.87 5.19 -11.93
N ILE A 214 7.13 4.73 -10.94
CA ILE A 214 7.09 3.32 -10.59
C ILE A 214 5.70 2.77 -10.82
N ILE A 215 5.61 1.60 -11.47
CA ILE A 215 4.40 0.77 -11.45
C ILE A 215 4.58 -0.24 -10.32
N ILE A 216 3.73 -0.19 -9.28
CA ILE A 216 3.76 -1.17 -8.19
C ILE A 216 2.87 -2.36 -8.51
N LEU A 217 1.70 -2.10 -9.02
CA LEU A 217 0.70 -3.08 -9.45
C LEU A 217 0.31 -2.79 -10.89
N PRO A 218 0.22 -3.81 -11.74
CA PRO A 218 0.44 -5.24 -11.48
C PRO A 218 1.92 -5.66 -11.40
N TYR A 219 2.84 -4.82 -11.85
CA TYR A 219 4.28 -5.09 -11.86
C TYR A 219 4.96 -4.41 -10.67
N CYS A 220 6.26 -4.57 -10.48
CA CYS A 220 7.04 -3.74 -9.57
C CYS A 220 8.32 -3.32 -10.29
N ARG A 221 8.23 -2.27 -11.11
CA ARG A 221 9.32 -1.79 -11.95
C ARG A 221 9.21 -0.31 -12.28
N TYR A 222 10.29 0.28 -12.75
CA TYR A 222 10.24 1.63 -13.33
C TYR A 222 9.46 1.64 -14.64
N VAL A 223 8.72 2.72 -14.85
CA VAL A 223 8.15 3.10 -16.14
C VAL A 223 9.30 3.41 -17.11
N GLN A 224 9.23 2.86 -18.31
CA GLN A 224 10.23 3.05 -19.37
C GLN A 224 9.76 4.04 -20.43
N ASP A 225 8.48 3.99 -20.76
CA ASP A 225 7.88 4.86 -21.76
C ASP A 225 6.82 5.78 -21.11
N LYS A 226 6.77 7.02 -21.60
CA LYS A 226 5.73 7.97 -21.17
C LYS A 226 4.33 7.40 -21.42
N ILE A 227 3.46 7.53 -20.41
CA ILE A 227 2.02 7.23 -20.53
C ILE A 227 1.25 8.54 -20.35
N HIS A 228 0.33 8.82 -21.27
CA HIS A 228 -0.57 9.96 -21.21
C HIS A 228 -2.00 9.44 -21.02
N LEU A 229 -2.66 9.89 -19.95
CA LEU A 229 -4.02 9.50 -19.61
C LEU A 229 -4.93 10.72 -19.68
N GLU A 230 -6.07 10.60 -20.36
CA GLU A 230 -7.19 11.51 -20.22
C GLU A 230 -8.22 10.94 -19.25
N ILE A 231 -8.72 11.80 -18.36
CA ILE A 231 -9.64 11.41 -17.30
C ILE A 231 -10.88 12.29 -17.39
N GLU A 232 -12.04 11.68 -17.55
CA GLU A 232 -13.33 12.34 -17.61
C GLU A 232 -14.33 11.62 -16.69
N ASN A 233 -15.06 12.38 -15.88
CA ASN A 233 -16.10 11.84 -15.01
C ASN A 233 -15.61 10.66 -14.16
N GLY A 234 -14.40 10.76 -13.61
CA GLY A 234 -13.82 9.74 -12.73
C GLY A 234 -13.25 8.52 -13.44
N HIS A 235 -13.17 8.49 -14.76
CA HIS A 235 -12.67 7.34 -15.52
C HIS A 235 -11.57 7.75 -16.50
N VAL A 236 -10.60 6.87 -16.68
CA VAL A 236 -9.60 6.96 -17.74
C VAL A 236 -10.29 6.67 -19.08
N THR A 237 -10.36 7.67 -19.95
CA THR A 237 -11.02 7.60 -21.28
C THR A 237 -10.04 7.38 -22.41
N SER A 238 -8.76 7.77 -22.23
CA SER A 238 -7.68 7.53 -23.17
C SER A 238 -6.40 7.12 -22.45
N ILE A 239 -5.64 6.21 -23.07
CA ILE A 239 -4.32 5.74 -22.61
C ILE A 239 -3.40 5.76 -23.82
N GLU A 240 -2.51 6.73 -23.91
CA GLU A 240 -1.59 6.90 -25.04
C GLU A 240 -0.14 6.76 -24.59
N GLY A 241 0.72 6.26 -25.48
CA GLY A 241 2.16 6.08 -25.23
C GLY A 241 2.73 4.82 -25.84
N GLY A 242 3.93 4.44 -25.39
CA GLY A 242 4.67 3.28 -25.88
C GLY A 242 4.26 1.95 -25.24
N LEU A 243 5.23 1.10 -24.95
CA LEU A 243 5.03 -0.24 -24.38
C LEU A 243 4.28 -0.20 -23.05
N ASP A 244 4.60 0.72 -22.15
CA ASP A 244 3.96 0.80 -20.84
C ASP A 244 2.47 1.15 -20.94
N ALA A 245 2.10 2.02 -21.89
CA ALA A 245 0.71 2.34 -22.17
C ALA A 245 -0.05 1.13 -22.76
N MET A 246 0.60 0.36 -23.63
CA MET A 246 0.04 -0.88 -24.17
C MET A 246 -0.24 -1.89 -23.03
N LEU A 247 0.74 -2.14 -22.17
CA LEU A 247 0.60 -3.04 -21.03
C LEU A 247 -0.50 -2.59 -20.07
N MET A 248 -0.64 -1.28 -19.85
CA MET A 248 -1.72 -0.74 -19.02
C MET A 248 -3.10 -0.97 -19.64
N ARG A 249 -3.26 -0.72 -20.94
CA ARG A 249 -4.50 -1.00 -21.67
C ARG A 249 -4.91 -2.48 -21.57
N ASP A 250 -3.95 -3.37 -21.82
CA ASP A 250 -4.18 -4.82 -21.80
C ASP A 250 -4.60 -5.29 -20.40
N TRP A 251 -3.90 -4.83 -19.35
CA TRP A 251 -4.23 -5.17 -17.97
C TRP A 251 -5.61 -4.67 -17.54
N LEU A 252 -5.96 -3.43 -17.86
CA LEU A 252 -7.27 -2.89 -17.52
C LEU A 252 -8.39 -3.58 -18.31
N ALA A 253 -8.14 -3.91 -19.58
CA ALA A 253 -9.08 -4.67 -20.40
C ALA A 253 -9.29 -6.10 -19.85
N GLU A 254 -8.24 -6.78 -19.39
CA GLU A 254 -8.33 -8.09 -18.74
C GLU A 254 -9.14 -8.03 -17.43
N GLY A 255 -9.13 -6.90 -16.75
CA GLY A 255 -9.89 -6.67 -15.52
C GLY A 255 -11.41 -6.57 -15.71
N LYS A 256 -11.89 -6.39 -16.94
CA LYS A 256 -13.32 -6.24 -17.27
C LYS A 256 -14.08 -7.55 -17.09
N THR A 257 -15.30 -7.44 -16.58
CA THR A 257 -16.25 -8.56 -16.45
C THR A 257 -17.24 -8.63 -17.62
N SER A 258 -17.44 -7.52 -18.35
CA SER A 258 -18.21 -7.40 -19.58
C SER A 258 -17.61 -6.32 -20.49
N ALA A 259 -18.10 -6.19 -21.71
CA ALA A 259 -17.64 -5.16 -22.65
C ALA A 259 -17.89 -3.73 -22.12
N GLU A 260 -18.99 -3.53 -21.42
CA GLU A 260 -19.46 -2.26 -20.87
C GLU A 260 -18.86 -1.95 -19.49
N ASP A 261 -18.16 -2.91 -18.87
CA ASP A 261 -17.55 -2.73 -17.54
C ASP A 261 -16.42 -1.68 -17.60
N MET A 262 -16.62 -0.58 -16.91
CA MET A 262 -15.64 0.52 -16.82
C MET A 262 -14.96 0.58 -15.45
N ASP A 263 -15.30 -0.28 -14.50
CA ASP A 263 -14.70 -0.30 -13.16
C ASP A 263 -13.17 -0.39 -13.17
N PRO A 264 -12.50 -1.16 -14.06
CA PRO A 264 -11.03 -1.16 -14.13
C PRO A 264 -10.42 0.20 -14.48
N TYR A 265 -11.13 1.04 -15.24
CA TYR A 265 -10.69 2.35 -15.69
C TYR A 265 -11.07 3.47 -14.73
N ALA A 266 -11.88 3.21 -13.70
CA ALA A 266 -12.24 4.22 -12.73
C ALA A 266 -11.00 4.65 -11.92
N VAL A 267 -10.88 5.95 -11.66
CA VAL A 267 -9.86 6.46 -10.73
C VAL A 267 -10.15 5.87 -9.34
N SER A 268 -9.13 5.30 -8.75
CA SER A 268 -9.21 4.65 -7.43
C SER A 268 -8.58 5.55 -6.36
N HIS A 269 -7.74 5.01 -5.48
CA HIS A 269 -7.17 5.82 -4.41
C HIS A 269 -6.06 6.76 -4.92
N LEU A 270 -6.05 7.97 -4.37
CA LEU A 270 -5.08 9.03 -4.66
C LEU A 270 -4.50 9.58 -3.35
N GLY A 271 -3.20 9.84 -3.32
CA GLY A 271 -2.55 10.33 -2.11
C GLY A 271 -1.05 10.56 -2.29
N TRP A 272 -0.29 10.51 -1.20
CA TRP A 272 1.17 10.72 -1.26
C TRP A 272 1.92 9.98 -0.15
N GLY A 273 3.21 9.70 -0.43
CA GLY A 273 4.13 9.06 0.50
C GLY A 273 4.81 10.02 1.46
N MET A 274 5.17 9.52 2.65
CA MET A 274 5.75 10.32 3.74
C MET A 274 6.86 9.61 4.52
N ASN A 275 7.14 8.30 4.30
CA ASN A 275 8.15 7.60 5.08
C ASN A 275 9.58 7.98 4.61
N PRO A 276 10.39 8.66 5.43
CA PRO A 276 11.74 9.09 5.05
C PRO A 276 12.72 7.95 4.83
N GLN A 277 12.42 6.75 5.32
CA GLN A 277 13.24 5.56 5.10
C GLN A 277 13.03 4.96 3.70
N CYS A 278 11.87 5.20 3.08
CA CYS A 278 11.56 4.77 1.73
C CYS A 278 12.34 5.56 0.69
N ARG A 279 12.76 4.87 -0.35
CA ARG A 279 13.59 5.44 -1.41
C ARG A 279 13.00 5.10 -2.78
N TRP A 280 12.96 6.12 -3.64
CA TRP A 280 12.58 5.94 -5.03
C TRP A 280 13.52 4.98 -5.79
N ASP A 281 14.83 5.04 -5.50
CA ASP A 281 15.85 4.24 -6.17
C ASP A 281 16.00 2.80 -5.61
N ASN A 282 15.09 2.37 -4.74
CA ASN A 282 15.16 1.05 -4.11
C ASN A 282 15.13 -0.09 -5.15
N ILE A 283 14.30 0.06 -6.20
CA ILE A 283 14.24 -0.92 -7.31
C ILE A 283 15.59 -1.04 -8.02
N ALA A 284 16.29 0.08 -8.27
CA ALA A 284 17.61 0.06 -8.91
C ALA A 284 18.66 -0.61 -8.02
N LEU A 285 18.54 -0.50 -6.70
CA LEU A 285 19.46 -1.11 -5.74
C LEU A 285 19.20 -2.61 -5.54
N ASN A 286 17.95 -3.04 -5.51
CA ASN A 286 17.55 -4.40 -5.15
C ASN A 286 17.07 -5.25 -6.34
N GLY A 287 16.96 -4.66 -7.53
CA GLY A 287 16.42 -5.30 -8.74
C GLY A 287 14.88 -5.36 -8.73
N ASP A 288 14.34 -5.94 -9.79
CA ASP A 288 12.89 -6.00 -10.06
C ASP A 288 12.18 -7.12 -9.27
N VAL A 289 12.67 -7.47 -8.10
CA VAL A 289 12.03 -8.47 -7.23
C VAL A 289 10.90 -7.78 -6.47
N PRO A 290 9.63 -8.14 -6.71
CA PRO A 290 8.50 -7.46 -6.08
C PRO A 290 8.55 -7.44 -4.55
N GLU A 291 9.07 -8.49 -3.94
CA GLU A 291 9.23 -8.64 -2.48
C GLU A 291 10.19 -7.62 -1.85
N HIS A 292 11.05 -6.98 -2.65
CA HIS A 292 12.07 -6.06 -2.13
C HIS A 292 11.71 -4.58 -2.26
N ASN A 293 10.56 -4.24 -2.83
CA ASN A 293 10.41 -2.86 -3.29
C ASN A 293 9.05 -2.22 -2.98
N ARG A 294 8.02 -3.00 -2.57
CA ARG A 294 6.64 -2.50 -2.56
C ARG A 294 6.39 -1.40 -1.54
N ALA A 295 6.80 -1.58 -0.29
CA ALA A 295 6.64 -0.56 0.73
C ALA A 295 7.43 0.70 0.39
N ALA A 296 8.71 0.53 0.02
CA ALA A 296 9.59 1.65 -0.35
C ALA A 296 9.04 2.44 -1.54
N ALA A 297 8.58 1.74 -2.58
CA ALA A 297 8.08 2.35 -3.80
C ALA A 297 6.78 3.15 -3.58
N ARG A 298 5.88 2.69 -2.70
CA ARG A 298 4.62 3.39 -2.41
C ARG A 298 4.79 4.61 -1.52
N SER A 299 5.83 4.64 -0.68
CA SER A 299 5.87 5.52 0.49
C SER A 299 7.03 6.50 0.52
N PHE A 300 7.87 6.57 -0.55
CA PHE A 300 8.94 7.57 -0.56
C PHE A 300 8.35 8.98 -0.49
N PRO A 301 8.96 9.89 0.30
CA PRO A 301 8.36 11.18 0.58
C PRO A 301 8.11 12.01 -0.67
N GLY A 302 6.91 12.59 -0.76
CA GLY A 302 6.54 13.52 -1.83
C GLY A 302 6.16 12.86 -3.17
N ASN A 303 6.06 11.51 -3.25
CA ASN A 303 5.42 10.92 -4.42
C ASN A 303 3.93 11.28 -4.46
N PHE A 304 3.34 11.33 -5.63
CA PHE A 304 1.90 11.30 -5.82
C PHE A 304 1.49 9.90 -6.24
N LEU A 305 0.67 9.24 -5.43
CA LEU A 305 0.17 7.91 -5.71
C LEU A 305 -1.10 8.02 -6.54
N PHE A 306 -1.02 7.62 -7.81
CA PHE A 306 -2.16 7.50 -8.73
C PHE A 306 -2.57 6.05 -8.86
N SER A 307 -3.86 5.75 -8.84
CA SER A 307 -4.34 4.41 -9.09
C SER A 307 -5.68 4.35 -9.82
N THR A 308 -5.98 3.17 -10.41
CA THR A 308 -7.27 2.86 -11.03
C THR A 308 -7.90 1.62 -10.40
N GLY A 309 -9.20 1.43 -10.61
CA GLY A 309 -9.92 0.20 -10.30
C GLY A 309 -10.79 0.27 -9.04
N PRO A 310 -10.61 -0.64 -8.06
CA PRO A 310 -11.55 -0.83 -6.96
C PRO A 310 -11.55 0.33 -5.95
N ASN A 311 -12.70 0.56 -5.29
CA ASN A 311 -12.84 1.50 -4.16
C ASN A 311 -13.52 0.88 -2.93
N SER A 312 -13.75 -0.42 -2.95
CA SER A 312 -14.47 -1.13 -1.88
C SER A 312 -13.79 -1.04 -0.51
N GLN A 313 -12.48 -0.82 -0.46
CA GLN A 313 -11.74 -0.63 0.79
C GLN A 313 -12.15 0.68 1.49
N GLY A 314 -12.40 1.75 0.74
CA GLY A 314 -12.95 3.01 1.25
C GLY A 314 -14.44 3.00 1.54
N GLY A 315 -15.14 1.94 1.17
CA GLY A 315 -16.58 1.82 1.35
C GLY A 315 -17.39 1.91 0.06
N GLY A 316 -16.73 2.12 -1.08
CA GLY A 316 -17.36 2.12 -2.41
C GLY A 316 -17.84 0.73 -2.86
N LYS A 317 -18.43 0.67 -4.04
CA LYS A 317 -19.04 -0.55 -4.59
C LYS A 317 -18.18 -1.28 -5.61
N ARG A 318 -17.13 -0.62 -6.16
CA ARG A 318 -16.27 -1.23 -7.18
C ARG A 318 -15.36 -2.28 -6.56
N THR A 319 -15.35 -3.48 -7.16
CA THR A 319 -14.58 -4.65 -6.70
C THR A 319 -13.75 -5.28 -7.82
N THR A 320 -13.49 -4.53 -8.89
CA THR A 320 -12.72 -5.01 -10.05
C THR A 320 -11.32 -5.49 -9.66
N ARG A 321 -10.77 -6.41 -10.43
CA ARG A 321 -9.39 -6.90 -10.33
C ARG A 321 -8.39 -6.06 -11.12
N GLY A 322 -8.87 -5.16 -11.99
CA GLY A 322 -8.06 -4.28 -12.82
C GLY A 322 -7.48 -3.10 -12.05
N HIS A 323 -6.72 -3.38 -10.99
CA HIS A 323 -6.06 -2.35 -10.19
C HIS A 323 -4.68 -2.03 -10.75
N TYR A 324 -4.43 -0.73 -10.98
CA TYR A 324 -3.14 -0.21 -11.41
C TYR A 324 -2.66 0.84 -10.42
N ASP A 325 -1.43 0.77 -9.95
CA ASP A 325 -0.91 1.59 -8.84
C ASP A 325 0.45 2.17 -9.21
N VAL A 326 0.52 3.51 -9.28
CA VAL A 326 1.66 4.26 -9.82
C VAL A 326 2.07 5.42 -8.90
N PRO A 327 3.10 5.26 -8.07
CA PRO A 327 3.75 6.37 -7.41
C PRO A 327 4.51 7.23 -8.44
N MET A 328 4.03 8.45 -8.62
CA MET A 328 4.59 9.43 -9.56
C MET A 328 5.54 10.39 -8.83
N ARG A 329 6.61 10.78 -9.49
CA ARG A 329 7.57 11.76 -8.98
C ARG A 329 7.23 13.16 -9.50
N ASN A 330 7.82 14.17 -8.85
CA ASN A 330 7.82 15.55 -9.33
C ASN A 330 6.43 16.15 -9.58
N CYS A 331 5.43 15.62 -8.86
CA CYS A 331 4.10 16.22 -8.83
C CYS A 331 4.02 17.30 -7.75
N THR A 332 3.15 18.26 -7.99
CA THR A 332 2.70 19.25 -7.01
C THR A 332 1.27 18.94 -6.62
N VAL A 333 0.99 18.81 -5.32
CA VAL A 333 -0.34 18.53 -4.78
C VAL A 333 -0.80 19.72 -3.96
N ALA A 334 -1.96 20.25 -4.29
CA ALA A 334 -2.61 21.35 -3.57
C ALA A 334 -3.97 20.90 -3.01
N LEU A 335 -4.23 21.22 -1.75
CA LEU A 335 -5.45 20.95 -1.01
C LEU A 335 -6.20 22.29 -0.81
N ASP A 336 -7.36 22.48 -1.43
CA ASP A 336 -8.09 23.76 -1.45
C ASP A 336 -7.18 24.96 -1.79
N GLY A 337 -6.24 24.76 -2.74
CA GLY A 337 -5.26 25.75 -3.17
C GLY A 337 -3.99 25.84 -2.29
N LYS A 338 -3.92 25.18 -1.13
CA LYS A 338 -2.72 25.11 -0.30
C LYS A 338 -1.81 23.98 -0.77
N VAL A 339 -0.62 24.30 -1.25
CA VAL A 339 0.38 23.31 -1.67
C VAL A 339 0.90 22.54 -0.45
N VAL A 340 0.87 21.21 -0.53
CA VAL A 340 1.36 20.27 0.49
C VAL A 340 2.54 19.42 -0.01
N VAL A 341 2.57 19.16 -1.32
CA VAL A 341 3.72 18.61 -2.03
C VAL A 341 4.07 19.55 -3.17
N GLU A 342 5.31 19.97 -3.29
CA GLU A 342 5.80 20.82 -4.38
C GLU A 342 6.92 20.13 -5.14
N ASP A 343 6.72 19.91 -6.44
CA ASP A 343 7.71 19.28 -7.32
C ASP A 343 8.32 18.00 -6.68
N GLY A 344 7.44 17.15 -6.10
CA GLY A 344 7.81 15.88 -5.44
C GLY A 344 8.42 16.02 -4.04
N ARG A 345 8.24 17.14 -3.35
CA ARG A 345 8.77 17.38 -2.01
C ARG A 345 7.68 17.83 -1.05
N LEU A 346 7.64 17.23 0.13
CA LEU A 346 6.78 17.70 1.21
C LEU A 346 7.21 19.13 1.62
N VAL A 347 6.25 20.05 1.72
CA VAL A 347 6.56 21.48 2.02
C VAL A 347 6.18 21.88 3.45
N ASP A 348 5.22 21.20 4.09
CA ASP A 348 4.86 21.50 5.48
C ASP A 348 5.86 20.81 6.44
N PRO A 349 6.58 21.57 7.29
CA PRO A 349 7.57 21.00 8.23
C PRO A 349 6.99 19.92 9.16
N LYS A 350 5.69 19.96 9.48
CA LYS A 350 5.03 18.96 10.32
C LYS A 350 4.84 17.62 9.63
N MET A 351 4.92 17.58 8.31
CA MET A 351 4.89 16.34 7.52
C MET A 351 6.28 15.75 7.29
N ILE A 352 7.34 16.50 7.59
CA ILE A 352 8.71 16.09 7.31
C ILE A 352 9.32 15.41 8.54
N VAL A 353 9.54 14.11 8.42
CA VAL A 353 10.22 13.31 9.45
C VAL A 353 11.69 13.14 9.04
N PRO A 354 12.66 13.36 9.93
CA PRO A 354 14.06 13.14 9.63
C PRO A 354 14.35 11.67 9.31
N ARG A 355 15.15 11.44 8.28
CA ARG A 355 15.67 10.13 7.99
C ARG A 355 16.61 9.67 9.10
N GLN A 356 16.39 8.47 9.63
CA GLN A 356 17.30 7.89 10.60
C GLN A 356 18.57 7.38 9.90
N ALA A 357 19.72 7.66 10.50
CA ALA A 357 20.97 7.03 10.10
C ALA A 357 20.87 5.51 10.36
N ARG A 358 21.35 4.72 9.42
CA ARG A 358 21.43 3.25 9.52
C ARG A 358 22.62 2.82 10.34
#